data_95eff09df43ccff43fd1f94bf784379b
#
_entry.id   95eff09df43ccff43fd1f94bf784379b
#
_cell.length_a   1.000
_cell.length_b   1.000
_cell.length_c   1.000
_cell.angle_alpha   90.00
_cell.angle_beta   90.00
_cell.angle_gamma   90.00
#
_symmetry.space_group_name_H-M   'P 1'
#
loop_
_entity.id
_entity.type
_entity.pdbx_description
1 polymer ?
#
loop_
_entity_poly.entity_id
_entity_poly.type
_entity_poly.pdbx_seq_one_letter_code
_entity_poly.pdbx_strand_id
1 'polypeptide(L)'
;MKFLKNILVGFAISFIGSIPLGYLNLFGYQIYSTSNFNELSLYLFGVLIVEALVIYTTLKLSSKVSMNPKWKNYISIFSFIFLLAIALLTYNSSSNESNSLEKYNSYLSYSALISGILLSSINFAQIPFWMSWNLYLTNENYIISKGKLGLVYVFGTITGTYFGMLAIIFSIQAAKNKDLISPNFFSKYIWVIFLVLAIFQLFQIVRNNIKSK
;
A
#
# COMPACT_ATOMS: atom_id res chain seq x y z
N MET A 1 24.16 14.21 5.84
CA MET A 1 22.92 14.19 6.64
C MET A 1 21.63 14.18 5.79
N LYS A 2 21.45 14.98 4.73
CA LYS A 2 20.20 15.05 3.92
C LYS A 2 19.85 13.72 3.22
N PHE A 3 20.84 12.98 2.69
CA PHE A 3 20.61 11.65 2.08
C PHE A 3 20.04 10.65 3.08
N LEU A 4 20.69 10.53 4.23
CA LEU A 4 20.28 9.59 5.27
C LEU A 4 18.86 9.92 5.79
N LYS A 5 18.55 11.22 5.97
CA LYS A 5 17.20 11.64 6.36
C LYS A 5 16.14 11.18 5.35
N ASN A 6 16.38 11.39 4.04
CA ASN A 6 15.43 10.97 2.99
C ASN A 6 15.23 9.46 2.98
N ILE A 7 16.32 8.67 3.12
CA ILE A 7 16.21 7.19 3.20
C ILE A 7 15.40 6.77 4.42
N LEU A 8 15.76 7.27 5.60
CA LEU A 8 15.11 6.85 6.85
C LEU A 8 13.64 7.24 6.91
N VAL A 9 13.30 8.45 6.45
CA VAL A 9 11.90 8.89 6.39
C VAL A 9 11.11 8.03 5.39
N GLY A 10 11.67 7.80 4.19
CA GLY A 10 11.03 6.95 3.19
C GLY A 10 10.84 5.53 3.71
N PHE A 11 11.88 4.93 4.27
CA PHE A 11 11.85 3.59 4.87
C PHE A 11 10.79 3.48 5.97
N ALA A 12 10.82 4.37 6.95
CA ALA A 12 9.91 4.29 8.11
C ALA A 12 8.44 4.38 7.71
N ILE A 13 8.10 5.35 6.83
CA ILE A 13 6.72 5.54 6.39
C ILE A 13 6.24 4.35 5.57
N SER A 14 7.09 3.84 4.67
CA SER A 14 6.73 2.71 3.83
C SER A 14 6.66 1.41 4.61
N PHE A 15 7.58 1.17 5.53
CA PHE A 15 7.55 0.01 6.43
C PHE A 15 6.24 -0.02 7.23
N ILE A 16 5.88 1.09 7.89
CA ILE A 16 4.63 1.20 8.65
C ILE A 16 3.41 1.13 7.70
N GLY A 17 3.49 1.77 6.54
CA GLY A 17 2.43 1.76 5.53
C GLY A 17 2.15 0.39 4.92
N SER A 18 3.10 -0.53 4.96
CA SER A 18 2.97 -1.91 4.48
C SER A 18 2.37 -2.87 5.51
N ILE A 19 2.28 -2.47 6.79
CA ILE A 19 1.72 -3.29 7.87
C ILE A 19 0.21 -3.56 7.70
N PRO A 20 -0.63 -2.61 7.23
CA PRO A 20 -2.02 -2.92 6.99
C PRO A 20 -2.15 -4.10 6.02
N LEU A 21 -2.92 -5.09 6.42
CA LEU A 21 -3.16 -6.32 5.66
C LEU A 21 -3.97 -6.01 4.41
N GLY A 22 -3.26 -5.63 3.35
CA GLY A 22 -3.83 -5.53 2.02
C GLY A 22 -3.80 -6.89 1.29
N TYR A 23 -4.57 -7.00 0.21
CA TYR A 23 -4.59 -8.23 -0.61
C TYR A 23 -3.20 -8.61 -1.14
N LEU A 24 -2.30 -7.66 -1.39
CA LEU A 24 -0.92 -7.94 -1.81
C LEU A 24 -0.15 -8.75 -0.75
N ASN A 25 -0.32 -8.44 0.53
CA ASN A 25 0.30 -9.20 1.61
C ASN A 25 -0.29 -10.62 1.73
N LEU A 26 -1.60 -10.77 1.52
CA LEU A 26 -2.26 -12.09 1.52
C LEU A 26 -1.80 -12.96 0.35
N PHE A 27 -1.65 -12.38 -0.84
CA PHE A 27 -1.07 -13.08 -1.99
C PHE A 27 0.39 -13.48 -1.75
N GLY A 28 1.20 -12.56 -1.23
CA GLY A 28 2.57 -12.86 -0.84
C GLY A 28 2.64 -14.00 0.18
N TYR A 29 1.75 -13.98 1.17
CA TYR A 29 1.63 -15.08 2.13
C TYR A 29 1.24 -16.40 1.46
N GLN A 30 0.28 -16.40 0.53
CA GLN A 30 -0.12 -17.58 -0.19
C GLN A 30 1.04 -18.16 -1.02
N ILE A 31 1.77 -17.34 -1.76
CA ILE A 31 2.96 -17.76 -2.51
C ILE A 31 4.00 -18.35 -1.56
N TYR A 32 4.27 -17.70 -0.44
CA TYR A 32 5.23 -18.19 0.55
C TYR A 32 4.82 -19.56 1.13
N SER A 33 3.53 -19.75 1.43
CA SER A 33 3.01 -20.97 2.04
C SER A 33 2.90 -22.16 1.08
N THR A 34 2.76 -21.90 -0.23
CA THR A 34 2.60 -22.94 -1.26
C THR A 34 3.88 -23.25 -2.03
N SER A 35 4.83 -22.30 -2.04
CA SER A 35 6.09 -22.42 -2.78
C SER A 35 7.29 -22.27 -1.85
N ASN A 36 8.06 -21.21 -2.02
CA ASN A 36 9.27 -20.96 -1.25
C ASN A 36 9.60 -19.46 -1.14
N PHE A 37 10.66 -19.12 -0.40
CA PHE A 37 11.12 -17.76 -0.21
C PHE A 37 11.58 -17.08 -1.52
N ASN A 38 12.14 -17.84 -2.47
CA ASN A 38 12.60 -17.25 -3.74
C ASN A 38 11.42 -16.76 -4.58
N GLU A 39 10.34 -17.54 -4.66
CA GLU A 39 9.10 -17.13 -5.35
C GLU A 39 8.45 -15.93 -4.65
N LEU A 40 8.42 -15.92 -3.32
CA LEU A 40 7.97 -14.73 -2.58
C LEU A 40 8.81 -13.50 -2.93
N SER A 41 10.15 -13.63 -2.96
CA SER A 41 11.03 -12.52 -3.28
C SER A 41 10.78 -11.99 -4.70
N LEU A 42 10.61 -12.88 -5.69
CA LEU A 42 10.27 -12.51 -7.07
C LEU A 42 8.93 -11.76 -7.13
N TYR A 43 7.92 -12.25 -6.41
CA TYR A 43 6.63 -11.58 -6.29
C TYR A 43 6.78 -10.17 -5.72
N LEU A 44 7.50 -10.02 -4.61
CA LEU A 44 7.75 -8.74 -3.97
C LEU A 44 8.50 -7.79 -4.91
N PHE A 45 9.50 -8.27 -5.65
CA PHE A 45 10.17 -7.45 -6.67
C PHE A 45 9.19 -6.95 -7.74
N GLY A 46 8.26 -7.79 -8.19
CA GLY A 46 7.20 -7.36 -9.11
C GLY A 46 6.34 -6.24 -8.52
N VAL A 47 5.93 -6.36 -7.26
CA VAL A 47 5.19 -5.31 -6.54
C VAL A 47 6.01 -4.02 -6.47
N LEU A 48 7.28 -4.11 -6.09
CA LEU A 48 8.17 -2.96 -5.91
C LEU A 48 8.44 -2.18 -7.20
N ILE A 49 8.50 -2.84 -8.34
CA ILE A 49 8.67 -2.17 -9.65
C ILE A 49 7.52 -1.19 -9.89
N VAL A 50 6.29 -1.64 -9.70
CA VAL A 50 5.10 -0.81 -9.91
C VAL A 50 5.02 0.30 -8.84
N GLU A 51 5.24 -0.06 -7.59
CA GLU A 51 5.18 0.89 -6.48
C GLU A 51 6.24 1.99 -6.64
N ALA A 52 7.45 1.66 -7.09
CA ALA A 52 8.50 2.63 -7.38
C ALA A 52 8.05 3.69 -8.38
N LEU A 53 7.38 3.26 -9.46
CA LEU A 53 6.82 4.16 -10.46
C LEU A 53 5.75 5.08 -9.87
N VAL A 54 4.85 4.52 -9.05
CA VAL A 54 3.80 5.30 -8.39
C VAL A 54 4.37 6.29 -7.40
N ILE A 55 5.32 5.88 -6.54
CA ILE A 55 5.97 6.79 -5.58
C ILE A 55 6.69 7.92 -6.30
N TYR A 56 7.45 7.59 -7.34
CA TYR A 56 8.21 8.59 -8.09
C TYR A 56 7.32 9.58 -8.82
N THR A 57 6.27 9.11 -9.49
CA THR A 57 5.32 9.97 -10.20
C THR A 57 4.51 10.85 -9.23
N THR A 58 4.01 10.29 -8.15
CA THR A 58 3.29 11.05 -7.11
C THR A 58 4.21 12.04 -6.39
N LEU A 59 5.49 11.74 -6.17
CA LEU A 59 6.47 12.66 -5.62
C LEU A 59 6.69 13.88 -6.55
N LYS A 60 6.80 13.66 -7.84
CA LYS A 60 6.91 14.74 -8.83
C LYS A 60 5.63 15.57 -8.92
N LEU A 61 4.47 14.93 -8.87
CA LEU A 61 3.18 15.61 -8.90
C LEU A 61 2.96 16.40 -7.61
N SER A 62 3.30 15.85 -6.44
CA SER A 62 3.15 16.53 -5.17
C SER A 62 3.89 17.87 -5.13
N SER A 63 5.07 17.95 -5.72
CA SER A 63 5.84 19.19 -5.81
C SER A 63 5.14 20.29 -6.65
N LYS A 64 4.25 19.90 -7.58
CA LYS A 64 3.44 20.84 -8.39
C LYS A 64 2.09 21.15 -7.75
N VAL A 65 1.48 20.17 -7.10
CA VAL A 65 0.14 20.24 -6.50
C VAL A 65 0.15 20.95 -5.14
N SER A 66 1.29 20.95 -4.42
CA SER A 66 1.43 21.71 -3.16
C SER A 66 1.12 23.19 -3.30
N MET A 67 1.11 23.70 -4.53
CA MET A 67 0.79 25.11 -4.83
C MET A 67 -0.71 25.38 -5.06
N ASN A 68 -1.58 24.33 -5.15
CA ASN A 68 -3.01 24.55 -5.41
C ASN A 68 -3.90 23.76 -4.42
N PRO A 69 -4.55 24.45 -3.45
CA PRO A 69 -5.37 23.82 -2.42
C PRO A 69 -6.59 23.08 -2.97
N LYS A 70 -7.10 23.42 -4.17
CA LYS A 70 -8.24 22.73 -4.78
C LYS A 70 -7.90 21.28 -5.15
N TRP A 71 -6.70 21.03 -5.67
CA TRP A 71 -6.25 19.67 -6.00
C TRP A 71 -6.14 18.76 -4.78
N LYS A 72 -5.71 19.31 -3.64
CA LYS A 72 -5.64 18.56 -2.37
C LYS A 72 -7.02 18.04 -1.98
N ASN A 73 -8.05 18.86 -2.13
CA ASN A 73 -9.42 18.45 -1.80
C ASN A 73 -9.97 17.38 -2.74
N TYR A 74 -9.76 17.51 -4.06
CA TYR A 74 -10.15 16.50 -5.04
C TYR A 74 -9.48 15.14 -4.80
N ILE A 75 -8.17 15.12 -4.51
CA ILE A 75 -7.43 13.90 -4.20
C ILE A 75 -7.97 13.26 -2.91
N SER A 76 -8.27 14.04 -1.89
CA SER A 76 -8.82 13.54 -0.63
C SER A 76 -10.21 12.94 -0.81
N ILE A 77 -11.08 13.57 -1.57
CA ILE A 77 -12.43 13.06 -1.88
C ILE A 77 -12.33 11.79 -2.71
N PHE A 78 -11.50 11.77 -3.75
CA PHE A 78 -11.26 10.58 -4.56
C PHE A 78 -10.76 9.41 -3.71
N SER A 79 -9.79 9.65 -2.82
CA SER A 79 -9.24 8.65 -1.89
C SER A 79 -10.33 8.06 -1.00
N PHE A 80 -11.21 8.90 -0.44
CA PHE A 80 -12.32 8.46 0.39
C PHE A 80 -13.28 7.55 -0.37
N ILE A 81 -13.75 7.99 -1.54
CA ILE A 81 -14.68 7.23 -2.40
C ILE A 81 -14.06 5.89 -2.79
N PHE A 82 -12.78 5.91 -3.16
CA PHE A 82 -12.05 4.73 -3.58
C PHE A 82 -11.88 3.71 -2.45
N LEU A 83 -11.46 4.14 -1.25
CA LEU A 83 -11.34 3.27 -0.07
C LEU A 83 -12.69 2.67 0.33
N LEU A 84 -13.76 3.47 0.25
CA LEU A 84 -15.12 3.00 0.53
C LEU A 84 -15.56 1.96 -0.50
N ALA A 85 -15.30 2.20 -1.79
CA ALA A 85 -15.62 1.23 -2.85
C ALA A 85 -14.89 -0.10 -2.65
N ILE A 86 -13.58 -0.07 -2.29
CA ILE A 86 -12.84 -1.31 -1.97
C ILE A 86 -13.41 -2.00 -0.74
N ALA A 87 -13.76 -1.26 0.32
CA ALA A 87 -14.38 -1.83 1.50
C ALA A 87 -15.67 -2.59 1.15
N LEU A 88 -16.53 -2.00 0.33
CA LEU A 88 -17.80 -2.63 -0.13
C LEU A 88 -17.53 -3.85 -1.03
N LEU A 89 -16.59 -3.76 -1.96
CA LEU A 89 -16.26 -4.88 -2.85
C LEU A 89 -15.68 -6.07 -2.05
N THR A 90 -14.80 -5.81 -1.09
CA THR A 90 -14.22 -6.86 -0.25
C THR A 90 -15.24 -7.42 0.75
N TYR A 91 -16.17 -6.62 1.23
CA TYR A 91 -17.29 -7.10 2.05
C TYR A 91 -18.17 -8.09 1.27
N ASN A 92 -18.58 -7.75 0.05
CA ASN A 92 -19.38 -8.63 -0.79
C ASN A 92 -18.65 -9.91 -1.20
N SER A 93 -17.31 -9.84 -1.37
CA SER A 93 -16.47 -11.01 -1.69
C SER A 93 -16.27 -11.92 -0.47
N SER A 94 -16.28 -11.39 0.75
CA SER A 94 -16.13 -12.18 1.99
C SER A 94 -17.33 -13.06 2.29
N SER A 95 -18.49 -12.77 1.72
CA SER A 95 -19.71 -13.58 1.85
C SER A 95 -19.78 -14.75 0.87
N ASN A 96 -18.92 -14.77 -0.18
CA ASN A 96 -18.88 -15.81 -1.21
C ASN A 96 -17.56 -16.61 -1.15
N GLU A 97 -17.35 -17.38 -0.09
CA GLU A 97 -16.09 -18.08 0.21
C GLU A 97 -15.68 -19.13 -0.84
N SER A 98 -16.60 -19.68 -1.63
CA SER A 98 -16.32 -20.79 -2.57
C SER A 98 -15.65 -20.37 -3.88
N ASN A 99 -15.81 -19.11 -4.32
CA ASN A 99 -15.30 -18.66 -5.63
C ASN A 99 -14.00 -17.85 -5.55
N SER A 100 -13.58 -17.44 -4.36
CA SER A 100 -12.40 -16.60 -4.22
C SER A 100 -11.10 -17.39 -4.38
N LEU A 101 -11.01 -18.60 -3.81
CA LEU A 101 -9.80 -19.42 -3.88
C LEU A 101 -9.50 -19.96 -5.28
N GLU A 102 -10.51 -20.33 -6.07
CA GLU A 102 -10.32 -20.76 -7.46
C GLU A 102 -9.87 -19.61 -8.38
N LYS A 103 -10.41 -18.41 -8.16
CA LYS A 103 -10.03 -17.22 -8.90
C LYS A 103 -8.59 -16.79 -8.57
N TYR A 104 -8.14 -17.00 -7.34
CA TYR A 104 -6.77 -16.76 -6.92
C TYR A 104 -5.78 -17.74 -7.55
N ASN A 105 -6.14 -19.02 -7.67
CA ASN A 105 -5.31 -20.04 -8.32
C ASN A 105 -5.05 -19.74 -9.81
N SER A 106 -5.97 -19.08 -10.49
CA SER A 106 -5.79 -18.64 -11.88
C SER A 106 -4.66 -17.61 -12.03
N TYR A 107 -4.44 -16.73 -11.05
CA TYR A 107 -3.32 -15.76 -11.08
C TYR A 107 -1.98 -16.37 -10.71
N LEU A 108 -1.96 -17.47 -9.96
CA LEU A 108 -0.74 -18.22 -9.63
C LEU A 108 -0.19 -19.03 -10.80
N SER A 109 -0.93 -19.14 -11.91
CA SER A 109 -0.42 -19.76 -13.15
C SER A 109 0.66 -18.94 -13.86
N TYR A 110 0.79 -17.64 -13.53
CA TYR A 110 1.86 -16.78 -14.01
C TYR A 110 3.08 -16.87 -13.10
N SER A 111 4.27 -16.50 -13.62
CA SER A 111 5.44 -16.40 -12.76
C SER A 111 5.19 -15.42 -11.60
N ALA A 112 5.76 -15.68 -10.44
CA ALA A 112 5.55 -14.87 -9.23
C ALA A 112 5.84 -13.38 -9.47
N LEU A 113 6.87 -13.06 -10.26
CA LEU A 113 7.22 -11.70 -10.62
C LEU A 113 6.10 -11.02 -11.42
N ILE A 114 5.55 -11.70 -12.43
CA ILE A 114 4.44 -11.17 -13.24
C ILE A 114 3.19 -10.97 -12.39
N SER A 115 2.89 -11.91 -11.50
CA SER A 115 1.77 -11.80 -10.56
C SER A 115 1.92 -10.58 -9.66
N GLY A 116 3.13 -10.30 -9.17
CA GLY A 116 3.44 -9.10 -8.39
C GLY A 116 3.19 -7.80 -9.18
N ILE A 117 3.67 -7.74 -10.42
CA ILE A 117 3.45 -6.59 -11.32
C ILE A 117 1.96 -6.38 -11.58
N LEU A 118 1.24 -7.44 -11.97
CA LEU A 118 -0.19 -7.35 -12.32
C LEU A 118 -1.03 -6.91 -11.12
N LEU A 119 -0.85 -7.57 -9.98
CA LEU A 119 -1.63 -7.26 -8.78
C LEU A 119 -1.31 -5.86 -8.24
N SER A 120 -0.05 -5.44 -8.24
CA SER A 120 0.32 -4.08 -7.84
C SER A 120 -0.22 -3.03 -8.82
N SER A 121 -0.27 -3.34 -10.13
CA SER A 121 -0.82 -2.41 -11.14
C SER A 121 -2.31 -2.14 -10.97
N ILE A 122 -3.06 -3.10 -10.42
CA ILE A 122 -4.49 -2.95 -10.13
C ILE A 122 -4.70 -2.21 -8.77
N ASN A 123 -3.67 -2.05 -7.98
CA ASN A 123 -3.75 -1.39 -6.68
C ASN A 123 -3.83 0.14 -6.81
N PHE A 124 -4.95 0.64 -7.28
CA PHE A 124 -5.15 2.09 -7.42
C PHE A 124 -5.13 2.85 -6.08
N ALA A 125 -5.34 2.17 -4.94
CA ALA A 125 -5.27 2.78 -3.59
C ALA A 125 -3.89 3.35 -3.26
N GLN A 126 -2.82 2.80 -3.85
CA GLN A 126 -1.47 3.31 -3.65
C GLN A 126 -1.27 4.75 -4.18
N ILE A 127 -2.01 5.15 -5.22
CA ILE A 127 -1.87 6.50 -5.81
C ILE A 127 -2.26 7.60 -4.80
N PRO A 128 -3.50 7.63 -4.26
CA PRO A 128 -3.88 8.62 -3.26
C PRO A 128 -3.09 8.48 -1.95
N PHE A 129 -2.71 7.27 -1.55
CA PHE A 129 -1.87 7.04 -0.40
C PHE A 129 -0.51 7.74 -0.54
N TRP A 130 0.23 7.45 -1.60
CA TRP A 130 1.54 8.06 -1.85
C TRP A 130 1.46 9.54 -2.17
N MET A 131 0.39 9.99 -2.86
CA MET A 131 0.17 11.41 -3.11
C MET A 131 0.01 12.18 -1.81
N SER A 132 -0.77 11.67 -0.87
CA SER A 132 -1.01 12.30 0.44
C SER A 132 0.26 12.38 1.28
N TRP A 133 1.01 11.28 1.37
CA TRP A 133 2.28 11.25 2.09
C TRP A 133 3.33 12.15 1.46
N ASN A 134 3.52 12.08 0.14
CA ASN A 134 4.50 12.91 -0.56
C ASN A 134 4.19 14.41 -0.43
N LEU A 135 2.91 14.79 -0.48
CA LEU A 135 2.47 16.17 -0.22
C LEU A 135 2.82 16.58 1.22
N TYR A 136 2.44 15.80 2.20
CA TYR A 136 2.70 16.09 3.60
C TYR A 136 4.20 16.23 3.87
N LEU A 137 4.99 15.25 3.48
CA LEU A 137 6.44 15.23 3.74
C LEU A 137 7.19 16.36 3.06
N THR A 138 6.75 16.73 1.85
CA THR A 138 7.36 17.83 1.10
C THR A 138 6.99 19.18 1.71
N ASN A 139 5.73 19.39 2.09
CA ASN A 139 5.25 20.64 2.67
C ASN A 139 5.85 20.91 4.06
N GLU A 140 6.00 19.84 4.87
CA GLU A 140 6.59 19.95 6.21
C GLU A 140 8.14 19.88 6.20
N ASN A 141 8.76 19.87 5.00
CA ASN A 141 10.21 19.81 4.83
C ASN A 141 10.88 18.58 5.51
N TYR A 142 10.14 17.49 5.65
CA TYR A 142 10.69 16.22 6.13
C TYR A 142 11.61 15.59 5.10
N ILE A 143 11.30 15.76 3.81
CA ILE A 143 12.10 15.26 2.69
C ILE A 143 12.42 16.36 1.69
N ILE A 144 13.47 16.14 0.90
CA ILE A 144 13.81 16.94 -0.28
C ILE A 144 13.41 16.14 -1.52
N SER A 145 12.37 16.59 -2.21
CA SER A 145 11.78 15.88 -3.36
C SER A 145 12.54 16.09 -4.68
N LYS A 146 13.48 17.04 -4.73
CA LYS A 146 14.17 17.44 -5.98
C LYS A 146 15.47 16.66 -6.24
N GLY A 147 15.75 16.38 -7.51
CA GLY A 147 17.00 15.81 -7.99
C GLY A 147 17.32 14.44 -7.40
N LYS A 148 18.60 14.17 -7.12
CA LYS A 148 19.09 12.89 -6.58
C LYS A 148 18.47 12.55 -5.21
N LEU A 149 18.12 13.55 -4.42
CA LEU A 149 17.52 13.33 -3.10
C LEU A 149 16.11 12.75 -3.20
N GLY A 150 15.33 13.12 -4.22
CA GLY A 150 14.05 12.48 -4.50
C GLY A 150 14.19 10.99 -4.84
N LEU A 151 15.18 10.62 -5.65
CA LEU A 151 15.46 9.21 -5.96
C LEU A 151 15.90 8.42 -4.71
N VAL A 152 16.69 9.04 -3.86
CA VAL A 152 17.12 8.45 -2.58
C VAL A 152 15.93 8.20 -1.65
N TYR A 153 14.96 9.10 -1.62
CA TYR A 153 13.71 8.89 -0.91
C TYR A 153 12.92 7.71 -1.49
N VAL A 154 12.77 7.63 -2.83
CA VAL A 154 12.10 6.49 -3.49
C VAL A 154 12.79 5.17 -3.15
N PHE A 155 14.11 5.14 -3.16
CA PHE A 155 14.87 3.95 -2.76
C PHE A 155 14.59 3.56 -1.30
N GLY A 156 14.60 4.54 -0.38
CA GLY A 156 14.24 4.30 1.01
C GLY A 156 12.82 3.75 1.17
N THR A 157 11.84 4.28 0.42
CA THR A 157 10.45 3.77 0.46
C THR A 157 10.35 2.35 -0.07
N ILE A 158 10.98 2.02 -1.19
CA ILE A 158 10.96 0.67 -1.77
C ILE A 158 11.54 -0.35 -0.79
N THR A 159 12.68 -0.03 -0.15
CA THR A 159 13.26 -0.91 0.86
C THR A 159 12.36 -1.04 2.08
N GLY A 160 11.70 0.03 2.50
CA GLY A 160 10.70 0.00 3.57
C GLY A 160 9.51 -0.90 3.23
N THR A 161 8.94 -0.81 2.02
CA THR A 161 7.87 -1.70 1.56
C THR A 161 8.31 -3.15 1.58
N TYR A 162 9.48 -3.46 1.01
CA TYR A 162 10.00 -4.83 0.96
C TYR A 162 10.05 -5.46 2.35
N PHE A 163 10.73 -4.80 3.29
CA PHE A 163 10.86 -5.31 4.65
C PHE A 163 9.54 -5.29 5.43
N GLY A 164 8.67 -4.31 5.19
CA GLY A 164 7.35 -4.25 5.82
C GLY A 164 6.44 -5.39 5.37
N MET A 165 6.41 -5.68 4.06
CA MET A 165 5.67 -6.83 3.52
C MET A 165 6.23 -8.16 4.01
N LEU A 166 7.56 -8.33 4.05
CA LEU A 166 8.18 -9.54 4.62
C LEU A 166 7.81 -9.72 6.10
N ALA A 167 7.90 -8.65 6.89
CA ALA A 167 7.58 -8.71 8.31
C ALA A 167 6.14 -9.16 8.54
N ILE A 168 5.18 -8.64 7.78
CA ILE A 168 3.78 -9.03 7.94
C ILE A 168 3.52 -10.45 7.43
N ILE A 169 4.09 -10.86 6.30
CA ILE A 169 3.93 -12.20 5.74
C ILE A 169 4.48 -13.25 6.72
N PHE A 170 5.65 -13.02 7.30
CA PHE A 170 6.21 -13.92 8.30
C PHE A 170 5.43 -13.91 9.62
N SER A 171 4.86 -12.77 10.01
CA SER A 171 3.99 -12.68 11.18
C SER A 171 2.70 -13.50 10.99
N ILE A 172 2.10 -13.46 9.81
CA ILE A 172 0.94 -14.30 9.45
C ILE A 172 1.30 -15.77 9.53
N GLN A 173 2.44 -16.17 8.96
CA GLN A 173 2.91 -17.55 9.01
C GLN A 173 3.14 -18.02 10.46
N ALA A 174 3.79 -17.19 11.26
CA ALA A 174 4.03 -17.51 12.67
C ALA A 174 2.74 -17.62 13.48
N ALA A 175 1.76 -16.76 13.22
CA ALA A 175 0.45 -16.80 13.86
C ALA A 175 -0.36 -18.03 13.46
N LYS A 176 -0.28 -18.46 12.18
CA LYS A 176 -0.91 -19.70 11.70
C LYS A 176 -0.28 -20.94 12.35
N ASN A 177 1.05 -20.98 12.45
CA ASN A 177 1.75 -22.11 13.07
C ASN A 177 1.42 -22.28 14.57
N LYS A 178 0.89 -21.25 15.22
CA LYS A 178 0.46 -21.27 16.63
C LYS A 178 -1.06 -21.42 16.79
N ASP A 179 -1.79 -21.73 15.71
CA ASP A 179 -3.26 -21.79 15.67
C ASP A 179 -3.98 -20.54 16.23
N LEU A 180 -3.28 -19.40 16.24
CA LEU A 180 -3.84 -18.13 16.74
C LEU A 180 -4.81 -17.47 15.75
N ILE A 181 -4.73 -17.83 14.49
CA ILE A 181 -5.51 -17.20 13.41
C ILE A 181 -6.04 -18.28 12.48
N SER A 182 -7.35 -18.31 12.26
CA SER A 182 -7.93 -19.21 11.25
C SER A 182 -7.51 -18.76 9.84
N PRO A 183 -7.35 -19.68 8.89
CA PRO A 183 -6.98 -19.36 7.51
C PRO A 183 -7.88 -18.29 6.86
N ASN A 184 -9.14 -18.27 7.24
CA ASN A 184 -10.16 -17.38 6.67
C ASN A 184 -10.33 -16.05 7.42
N PHE A 185 -9.59 -15.85 8.53
CA PHE A 185 -9.72 -14.64 9.35
C PHE A 185 -9.47 -13.37 8.54
N PHE A 186 -8.41 -13.36 7.74
CA PHE A 186 -8.05 -12.18 6.95
C PHE A 186 -9.04 -11.91 5.82
N SER A 187 -9.46 -12.95 5.10
CA SER A 187 -10.45 -12.80 4.02
C SER A 187 -11.78 -12.24 4.55
N LYS A 188 -12.17 -12.64 5.77
CA LYS A 188 -13.41 -12.23 6.41
C LYS A 188 -13.38 -10.78 6.92
N TYR A 189 -12.23 -10.27 7.36
CA TYR A 189 -12.14 -8.97 8.03
C TYR A 189 -11.36 -7.90 7.27
N ILE A 190 -10.81 -8.17 6.09
CA ILE A 190 -10.06 -7.19 5.30
C ILE A 190 -10.87 -5.93 4.97
N TRP A 191 -12.18 -6.07 4.75
CA TRP A 191 -13.08 -4.95 4.49
C TRP A 191 -13.14 -3.95 5.64
N VAL A 192 -12.99 -4.42 6.89
CA VAL A 192 -12.98 -3.56 8.08
C VAL A 192 -11.79 -2.60 8.04
N ILE A 193 -10.63 -3.08 7.59
CA ILE A 193 -9.42 -2.26 7.47
C ILE A 193 -9.67 -1.12 6.47
N PHE A 194 -10.21 -1.43 5.29
CA PHE A 194 -10.52 -0.42 4.29
C PHE A 194 -11.61 0.55 4.75
N LEU A 195 -12.58 0.08 5.52
CA LEU A 195 -13.61 0.93 6.10
C LEU A 195 -13.01 1.91 7.13
N VAL A 196 -12.13 1.45 8.01
CA VAL A 196 -11.43 2.30 8.99
C VAL A 196 -10.59 3.35 8.28
N LEU A 197 -9.86 2.96 7.23
CA LEU A 197 -9.07 3.90 6.43
C LEU A 197 -9.97 4.94 5.72
N ALA A 198 -11.13 4.54 5.20
CA ALA A 198 -12.10 5.46 4.60
C ALA A 198 -12.64 6.45 5.64
N ILE A 199 -13.01 6.00 6.83
CA ILE A 199 -13.48 6.86 7.92
C ILE A 199 -12.38 7.84 8.33
N PHE A 200 -11.15 7.39 8.46
CA PHE A 200 -10.02 8.27 8.76
C PHE A 200 -9.81 9.34 7.69
N GLN A 201 -9.94 8.96 6.41
CA GLN A 201 -9.85 9.90 5.28
C GLN A 201 -11.00 10.93 5.31
N LEU A 202 -12.22 10.51 5.62
CA LEU A 202 -13.37 11.40 5.80
C LEU A 202 -13.11 12.42 6.92
N PHE A 203 -12.59 11.95 8.05
CA PHE A 203 -12.22 12.82 9.16
C PHE A 203 -11.19 13.88 8.76
N GLN A 204 -10.19 13.51 7.96
CA GLN A 204 -9.21 14.45 7.43
C GLN A 204 -9.85 15.50 6.51
N ILE A 205 -10.80 15.12 5.64
CA ILE A 205 -11.52 16.04 4.75
C ILE A 205 -12.29 17.06 5.58
N VAL A 206 -13.06 16.61 6.56
CA VAL A 206 -13.86 17.48 7.44
C VAL A 206 -12.96 18.45 8.20
N ARG A 207 -11.88 17.95 8.81
CA ARG A 207 -10.92 18.79 9.55
C ARG A 207 -10.26 19.86 8.67
N ASN A 208 -9.91 19.52 7.44
CA ASN A 208 -9.29 20.48 6.51
C ASN A 208 -10.28 21.55 6.06
N ASN A 209 -11.54 21.19 5.83
CA ASN A 209 -12.59 22.16 5.46
C ASN A 209 -12.95 23.12 6.60
N ILE A 210 -12.87 22.68 7.86
CA ILE A 210 -13.09 23.54 9.03
C ILE A 210 -11.95 24.55 9.19
N LYS A 211 -10.70 24.15 8.91
CA LYS A 211 -9.53 25.05 9.01
C LYS A 211 -9.41 26.05 7.86
N SER A 212 -10.14 25.85 6.77
CA SER A 212 -10.13 26.73 5.60
C SER A 212 -11.23 27.82 5.63
N LYS A 213 -12.10 27.76 6.60
CA LYS A 213 -13.06 28.83 6.96
C LYS A 213 -12.50 29.67 8.10
#